data_6d4368d601dee5efc44ccffa20c5ca3a
#
_entry.id   6d4368d601dee5efc44ccffa20c5ca3a
#
_cell.length_a   1.000
_cell.length_b   1.000
_cell.length_c   1.000
_cell.angle_alpha   90.00
_cell.angle_beta   90.00
_cell.angle_gamma   90.00
#
_symmetry.space_group_name_H-M   'P 1'
#
loop_
_entity.id
_entity.type
_entity.pdbx_description
1 polymer ?
#
loop_
_entity_poly.entity_id
_entity_poly.type
_entity_poly.pdbx_seq_one_letter_code
_entity_poly.pdbx_strand_id
1 'polypeptide(L)'
;MIKDKLYSTYLDAICDKVDERPVELSGIPPLSFTAKGKPLTAWSITGNTVQNGTPTPDNPVEVLGCGDYDSDTGMYKIPVATRGKNLFKAPVYTSKTENGVTWESNGDGTITVRGIASGYSTFMLSNKYPIPSNCIGQNLTFDYRISKVSNIIWDVIIFYDENNTEVVRYALGAKDAVTIKIEPNFKKVTASIKRGNNYETIGTVGLMIELGTEATEYEPYHEPITTSIYIPTPLYSGEVMRSDGTITRSDGTTETFTAPQIPTINGTTVIDVDTAVKPESMTIKYKGV
;
A
#
# COMPACT_ATOMS: atom_id res chain seq x y z
N MET A 1 -11.14 -39.93 -22.11
CA MET A 1 -11.56 -38.70 -22.85
C MET A 1 -12.80 -37.99 -22.25
N ILE A 2 -13.88 -38.67 -21.90
CA ILE A 2 -15.08 -38.00 -21.33
C ILE A 2 -14.88 -37.60 -19.84
N LYS A 3 -14.14 -38.42 -19.07
CA LYS A 3 -13.85 -38.12 -17.64
C LYS A 3 -12.96 -36.90 -17.46
N ASP A 4 -11.98 -36.69 -18.31
CA ASP A 4 -11.05 -35.57 -18.22
C ASP A 4 -11.72 -34.23 -18.57
N LYS A 5 -12.68 -34.25 -19.49
CA LYS A 5 -13.45 -33.06 -19.87
C LYS A 5 -14.45 -32.62 -18.79
N LEU A 6 -15.05 -33.61 -18.09
CA LEU A 6 -15.92 -33.33 -16.95
C LEU A 6 -15.14 -32.82 -15.74
N TYR A 7 -13.91 -33.29 -15.51
CA TYR A 7 -13.04 -32.86 -14.41
C TYR A 7 -12.51 -31.45 -14.67
N SER A 8 -12.11 -31.11 -15.87
CA SER A 8 -11.67 -29.74 -16.21
C SER A 8 -12.82 -28.76 -16.08
N THR A 9 -14.01 -29.08 -16.57
CA THR A 9 -15.19 -28.22 -16.46
C THR A 9 -15.64 -28.02 -14.98
N TYR A 10 -15.47 -29.05 -14.15
CA TYR A 10 -15.80 -28.99 -12.73
C TYR A 10 -14.73 -28.20 -11.94
N LEU A 11 -13.46 -28.37 -12.28
CA LEU A 11 -12.35 -27.59 -11.74
C LEU A 11 -12.45 -26.12 -12.18
N ASP A 12 -12.76 -25.84 -13.43
CA ASP A 12 -12.99 -24.50 -13.95
C ASP A 12 -14.16 -23.83 -13.23
N ALA A 13 -15.26 -24.55 -12.97
CA ALA A 13 -16.40 -24.04 -12.24
C ALA A 13 -16.12 -23.84 -10.74
N ILE A 14 -15.23 -24.64 -10.15
CA ILE A 14 -14.74 -24.43 -8.77
C ILE A 14 -13.78 -23.25 -8.73
N CYS A 15 -12.86 -23.16 -9.69
CA CYS A 15 -11.93 -22.05 -9.80
C CYS A 15 -12.67 -20.73 -10.04
N ASP A 16 -13.69 -20.70 -10.90
CA ASP A 16 -14.54 -19.53 -11.11
C ASP A 16 -15.28 -19.09 -9.83
N LYS A 17 -15.70 -20.05 -8.99
CA LYS A 17 -16.31 -19.74 -7.68
C LYS A 17 -15.31 -19.32 -6.61
N VAL A 18 -14.12 -19.89 -6.64
CA VAL A 18 -13.03 -19.53 -5.71
C VAL A 18 -12.43 -18.17 -6.10
N ASP A 19 -12.54 -17.81 -7.38
CA ASP A 19 -12.03 -16.57 -7.95
C ASP A 19 -12.89 -15.33 -7.62
N GLU A 20 -14.11 -15.50 -7.13
CA GLU A 20 -14.94 -14.41 -6.62
C GLU A 20 -14.93 -14.41 -5.09
N ARG A 21 -14.08 -13.62 -4.48
CA ARG A 21 -14.04 -13.46 -3.02
C ARG A 21 -14.63 -12.12 -2.62
N PRO A 22 -15.75 -12.10 -1.89
CA PRO A 22 -16.15 -10.91 -1.16
C PRO A 22 -15.15 -10.71 -0.01
N VAL A 23 -14.56 -9.55 0.06
CA VAL A 23 -13.75 -9.12 1.21
C VAL A 23 -14.53 -8.01 1.89
N GLU A 24 -15.17 -8.35 3.02
CA GLU A 24 -15.78 -7.34 3.89
C GLU A 24 -14.70 -6.80 4.83
N LEU A 25 -14.55 -5.50 4.82
CA LEU A 25 -13.55 -4.81 5.60
C LEU A 25 -14.25 -3.66 6.33
N SER A 26 -14.47 -3.86 7.62
CA SER A 26 -14.96 -2.81 8.50
C SER A 26 -13.80 -2.02 9.09
N GLY A 27 -13.88 -0.71 9.05
CA GLY A 27 -12.91 0.18 9.67
C GLY A 27 -12.05 0.97 8.68
N ILE A 28 -11.02 1.58 9.20
CA ILE A 28 -10.19 2.57 8.50
C ILE A 28 -9.23 1.87 7.52
N PRO A 29 -9.18 2.26 6.23
CA PRO A 29 -8.14 1.79 5.29
C PRO A 29 -6.71 2.08 5.81
N PRO A 30 -5.68 1.38 5.33
CA PRO A 30 -5.63 0.68 4.04
C PRO A 30 -6.09 -0.77 4.11
N LEU A 31 -6.82 -1.18 3.09
CA LEU A 31 -7.22 -2.55 2.85
C LEU A 31 -6.26 -3.18 1.86
N SER A 32 -5.71 -4.33 2.18
CA SER A 32 -4.86 -5.03 1.22
C SER A 32 -5.44 -6.37 0.81
N PHE A 33 -5.43 -6.66 -0.47
CA PHE A 33 -5.77 -7.95 -1.04
C PHE A 33 -4.93 -8.21 -2.27
N THR A 34 -4.75 -9.49 -2.61
CA THR A 34 -4.00 -9.87 -3.81
C THR A 34 -4.95 -9.96 -4.99
N ALA A 35 -4.82 -9.04 -5.93
CA ALA A 35 -5.65 -8.97 -7.13
C ALA A 35 -4.97 -9.57 -8.37
N LYS A 36 -3.67 -9.61 -8.43
CA LYS A 36 -2.82 -10.10 -9.54
C LYS A 36 -3.33 -9.66 -10.92
N GLY A 37 -3.61 -8.37 -11.05
CA GLY A 37 -4.11 -7.77 -12.27
C GLY A 37 -5.57 -8.06 -12.62
N LYS A 38 -6.31 -8.75 -11.76
CA LYS A 38 -7.75 -8.98 -11.96
C LYS A 38 -8.55 -7.73 -11.59
N PRO A 39 -9.57 -7.35 -12.37
CA PRO A 39 -10.40 -6.20 -12.05
C PRO A 39 -11.29 -6.45 -10.83
N LEU A 40 -11.62 -5.38 -10.11
CA LEU A 40 -12.73 -5.41 -9.15
C LEU A 40 -14.04 -5.64 -9.90
N THR A 41 -14.75 -6.70 -9.56
CA THR A 41 -16.05 -7.03 -10.18
C THR A 41 -17.20 -6.33 -9.50
N ALA A 42 -17.11 -6.15 -8.19
CA ALA A 42 -18.09 -5.42 -7.40
C ALA A 42 -17.45 -4.78 -6.18
N TRP A 43 -18.02 -3.67 -5.74
CA TRP A 43 -17.68 -3.02 -4.50
C TRP A 43 -18.90 -2.34 -3.91
N SER A 44 -18.93 -2.21 -2.59
CA SER A 44 -19.89 -1.37 -1.89
C SER A 44 -19.18 -0.61 -0.76
N ILE A 45 -19.65 0.60 -0.50
CA ILE A 45 -19.14 1.47 0.55
C ILE A 45 -20.31 1.91 1.41
N THR A 46 -20.24 1.62 2.71
CA THR A 46 -21.21 2.08 3.70
C THR A 46 -20.77 3.42 4.26
N GLY A 47 -21.68 4.37 4.27
CA GLY A 47 -21.44 5.72 4.74
C GLY A 47 -21.22 5.79 6.25
N ASN A 48 -20.63 6.91 6.66
CA ASN A 48 -20.43 7.29 8.04
C ASN A 48 -20.85 8.75 8.24
N THR A 49 -21.05 9.15 9.49
CA THR A 49 -21.36 10.52 9.87
C THR A 49 -20.44 11.00 10.98
N VAL A 50 -20.12 12.28 10.94
CA VAL A 50 -19.49 12.99 12.05
C VAL A 50 -20.36 14.17 12.42
N GLN A 51 -20.63 14.32 13.72
CA GLN A 51 -21.31 15.46 14.26
C GLN A 51 -20.29 16.61 14.46
N ASN A 52 -20.53 17.72 13.79
CA ASN A 52 -19.66 18.88 13.89
C ASN A 52 -20.22 19.86 14.94
N GLY A 53 -19.58 19.91 16.09
CA GLY A 53 -19.95 20.78 17.21
C GLY A 53 -20.87 20.14 18.26
N THR A 54 -21.22 20.93 19.27
CA THR A 54 -22.16 20.55 20.33
C THR A 54 -23.52 21.17 20.01
N PRO A 55 -24.61 20.40 19.97
CA PRO A 55 -25.93 20.94 19.67
C PRO A 55 -26.40 21.88 20.79
N THR A 56 -26.95 23.02 20.35
CA THR A 56 -27.74 23.90 21.23
C THR A 56 -29.11 24.10 20.61
N PRO A 57 -30.14 24.49 21.41
CA PRO A 57 -31.47 24.74 20.86
C PRO A 57 -31.52 25.78 19.72
N ASP A 58 -30.59 26.76 19.75
CA ASP A 58 -30.48 27.82 18.78
C ASP A 58 -29.49 27.55 17.64
N ASN A 59 -28.70 26.48 17.77
CA ASN A 59 -27.68 26.10 16.78
C ASN A 59 -27.69 24.56 16.61
N PRO A 60 -28.53 24.03 15.71
CA PRO A 60 -28.57 22.61 15.42
C PRO A 60 -27.22 22.19 14.84
N VAL A 61 -26.77 21.00 15.23
CA VAL A 61 -25.48 20.48 14.80
C VAL A 61 -25.52 20.08 13.35
N GLU A 62 -24.49 20.46 12.63
CA GLU A 62 -24.23 19.97 11.29
C GLU A 62 -23.76 18.50 11.35
N VAL A 63 -24.42 17.65 10.58
CA VAL A 63 -24.03 16.25 10.39
C VAL A 63 -23.30 16.13 9.06
N LEU A 64 -22.04 15.77 9.11
CA LEU A 64 -21.20 15.57 7.94
C LEU A 64 -21.23 14.10 7.52
N GLY A 65 -21.44 13.84 6.23
CA GLY A 65 -21.31 12.52 5.59
C GLY A 65 -19.99 12.36 4.84
N CYS A 66 -19.76 11.18 4.26
CA CYS A 66 -18.59 10.91 3.43
C CYS A 66 -18.67 11.68 2.11
N GLY A 67 -17.54 12.25 1.71
CA GLY A 67 -17.34 12.98 0.45
C GLY A 67 -17.11 14.48 0.65
N ASP A 68 -16.12 15.00 -0.05
CA ASP A 68 -15.78 16.42 -0.07
C ASP A 68 -16.54 17.11 -1.20
N TYR A 69 -17.14 18.27 -0.92
CA TYR A 69 -17.84 19.04 -1.95
C TYR A 69 -16.85 19.60 -2.98
N ASP A 70 -17.08 19.25 -4.22
CA ASP A 70 -16.34 19.73 -5.38
C ASP A 70 -17.15 20.81 -6.10
N SER A 71 -16.71 22.06 -5.98
CA SER A 71 -17.40 23.22 -6.57
C SER A 71 -17.40 23.20 -8.10
N ASP A 72 -16.45 22.55 -8.73
CA ASP A 72 -16.31 22.51 -10.18
C ASP A 72 -17.34 21.58 -10.81
N THR A 73 -17.69 20.51 -10.12
CA THR A 73 -18.68 19.53 -10.58
C THR A 73 -20.05 19.71 -9.91
N GLY A 74 -20.12 20.40 -8.79
CA GLY A 74 -21.33 20.50 -7.96
C GLY A 74 -21.69 19.19 -7.25
N MET A 75 -20.75 18.26 -7.14
CA MET A 75 -20.93 16.92 -6.57
C MET A 75 -20.01 16.71 -5.36
N TYR A 76 -20.25 15.65 -4.60
CA TYR A 76 -19.39 15.22 -3.52
C TYR A 76 -18.42 14.17 -4.05
N LYS A 77 -17.14 14.39 -3.80
CA LYS A 77 -16.04 13.58 -4.29
C LYS A 77 -15.50 12.67 -3.19
N ILE A 78 -15.42 11.38 -3.46
CA ILE A 78 -14.77 10.38 -2.63
C ILE A 78 -13.55 9.86 -3.40
N PRO A 79 -12.33 10.30 -3.06
CA PRO A 79 -11.12 9.78 -3.69
C PRO A 79 -10.84 8.35 -3.24
N VAL A 80 -10.51 7.48 -4.19
CA VAL A 80 -10.07 6.12 -3.96
C VAL A 80 -8.75 5.91 -4.68
N ALA A 81 -7.71 5.56 -3.94
CA ALA A 81 -6.41 5.23 -4.51
C ALA A 81 -6.11 3.74 -4.37
N THR A 82 -5.53 3.16 -5.41
CA THR A 82 -4.96 1.81 -5.36
C THR A 82 -3.45 1.88 -5.51
N ARG A 83 -2.73 1.11 -4.73
CA ARG A 83 -1.26 1.04 -4.76
C ARG A 83 -0.78 -0.37 -4.44
N GLY A 84 0.50 -0.64 -4.67
CA GLY A 84 1.17 -1.82 -4.17
C GLY A 84 1.43 -1.78 -2.66
N LYS A 85 1.79 -2.91 -2.08
CA LYS A 85 2.20 -2.97 -0.68
C LYS A 85 3.55 -2.30 -0.43
N ASN A 86 4.45 -2.32 -1.42
CA ASN A 86 5.74 -1.65 -1.32
C ASN A 86 5.56 -0.13 -1.39
N LEU A 87 5.89 0.55 -0.30
CA LEU A 87 5.81 2.01 -0.17
C LEU A 87 7.06 2.72 -0.71
N PHE A 88 8.11 1.98 -1.06
CA PHE A 88 9.38 2.55 -1.47
C PHE A 88 9.54 2.58 -2.98
N LYS A 89 9.49 3.77 -3.57
CA LYS A 89 9.89 4.01 -4.96
C LYS A 89 11.40 4.11 -5.03
N ALA A 90 12.05 3.05 -5.50
CA ALA A 90 13.50 3.05 -5.64
C ALA A 90 13.97 4.13 -6.64
N PRO A 91 15.05 4.86 -6.34
CA PRO A 91 15.68 5.72 -7.31
C PRO A 91 16.36 4.89 -8.41
N VAL A 92 16.76 5.55 -9.49
CA VAL A 92 17.71 4.95 -10.43
C VAL A 92 19.07 4.89 -9.75
N TYR A 93 19.52 3.70 -9.41
CA TYR A 93 20.80 3.51 -8.76
C TYR A 93 21.97 3.65 -9.75
N THR A 94 23.10 4.15 -9.25
CA THR A 94 24.36 4.14 -10.00
C THR A 94 25.20 2.95 -9.55
N SER A 95 25.65 2.16 -10.51
CA SER A 95 26.56 1.05 -10.25
C SER A 95 27.90 1.54 -9.70
N LYS A 96 28.46 0.81 -8.74
CA LYS A 96 29.79 1.10 -8.17
C LYS A 96 30.55 -0.16 -7.85
N THR A 97 31.86 -0.05 -7.82
CA THR A 97 32.77 -1.08 -7.28
C THR A 97 33.57 -0.47 -6.14
N GLU A 98 33.56 -1.14 -4.99
CA GLU A 98 34.22 -0.68 -3.79
C GLU A 98 34.77 -1.90 -3.01
N ASN A 99 36.04 -1.86 -2.65
CA ASN A 99 36.71 -2.91 -1.87
C ASN A 99 36.47 -4.33 -2.42
N GLY A 100 36.54 -4.51 -3.74
CA GLY A 100 36.35 -5.82 -4.40
C GLY A 100 34.90 -6.26 -4.59
N VAL A 101 33.93 -5.47 -4.14
CA VAL A 101 32.49 -5.72 -4.35
C VAL A 101 31.93 -4.80 -5.43
N THR A 102 31.24 -5.38 -6.38
CA THR A 102 30.49 -4.65 -7.40
C THR A 102 29.00 -4.66 -7.04
N TRP A 103 28.42 -3.45 -7.00
CA TRP A 103 27.00 -3.15 -6.85
C TRP A 103 26.51 -2.68 -8.21
N GLU A 104 25.82 -3.54 -8.95
CA GLU A 104 25.38 -3.28 -10.32
C GLU A 104 23.89 -2.96 -10.35
N SER A 105 23.53 -1.77 -10.81
CA SER A 105 22.12 -1.38 -10.97
C SER A 105 21.47 -2.17 -12.09
N ASN A 106 20.32 -2.77 -11.80
CA ASN A 106 19.52 -3.49 -12.81
C ASN A 106 18.56 -2.56 -13.58
N GLY A 107 18.45 -1.29 -13.17
CA GLY A 107 17.57 -0.30 -13.81
C GLY A 107 16.10 -0.37 -13.36
N ASP A 108 15.72 -1.38 -12.62
CA ASP A 108 14.35 -1.64 -12.13
C ASP A 108 14.16 -1.34 -10.62
N GLY A 109 15.11 -0.62 -10.02
CA GLY A 109 15.13 -0.37 -8.57
C GLY A 109 15.77 -1.48 -7.75
N THR A 110 16.36 -2.47 -8.42
CA THR A 110 17.12 -3.54 -7.78
C THR A 110 18.61 -3.47 -8.13
N ILE A 111 19.42 -4.18 -7.37
CA ILE A 111 20.88 -4.19 -7.49
C ILE A 111 21.38 -5.61 -7.42
N THR A 112 22.19 -6.00 -8.40
CA THR A 112 22.99 -7.21 -8.34
C THR A 112 24.29 -6.95 -7.59
N VAL A 113 24.59 -7.77 -6.59
CA VAL A 113 25.81 -7.67 -5.78
C VAL A 113 26.69 -8.86 -6.06
N ARG A 114 27.98 -8.62 -6.33
CA ARG A 114 28.95 -9.68 -6.59
C ARG A 114 30.36 -9.30 -6.17
N GLY A 115 31.16 -10.27 -5.77
CA GLY A 115 32.57 -10.12 -5.50
C GLY A 115 33.00 -10.57 -4.12
N ILE A 116 34.29 -10.49 -3.88
CA ILE A 116 34.92 -10.81 -2.59
C ILE A 116 35.41 -9.52 -1.95
N ALA A 117 34.89 -9.19 -0.78
CA ALA A 117 35.22 -7.96 -0.11
C ALA A 117 36.63 -8.02 0.50
N SER A 118 37.49 -7.06 0.17
CA SER A 118 38.76 -6.79 0.85
C SER A 118 38.65 -5.80 2.01
N GLY A 119 37.42 -5.28 2.25
CA GLY A 119 37.08 -4.30 3.27
C GLY A 119 35.57 -4.13 3.35
N TYR A 120 35.09 -3.22 4.19
CA TYR A 120 33.67 -2.87 4.19
C TYR A 120 33.29 -2.15 2.88
N SER A 121 32.20 -2.57 2.29
CA SER A 121 31.56 -1.90 1.16
C SER A 121 30.12 -1.64 1.51
N THR A 122 29.69 -0.38 1.43
CA THR A 122 28.34 0.05 1.82
C THR A 122 27.59 0.53 0.60
N PHE A 123 26.31 0.17 0.51
CA PHE A 123 25.41 0.69 -0.51
C PHE A 123 24.19 1.36 0.13
N MET A 124 23.89 2.56 -0.34
CA MET A 124 22.74 3.33 0.12
C MET A 124 21.52 2.96 -0.70
N LEU A 125 20.53 2.33 -0.07
CA LEU A 125 19.26 1.94 -0.71
C LEU A 125 18.29 3.11 -0.77
N SER A 126 18.22 3.94 0.29
CA SER A 126 17.44 5.17 0.31
C SER A 126 18.23 6.31 0.93
N ASN A 127 17.95 7.53 0.51
CA ASN A 127 18.55 8.74 1.06
C ASN A 127 17.45 9.76 1.36
N LYS A 128 17.12 9.91 2.64
CA LYS A 128 16.07 10.84 3.12
C LYS A 128 14.74 10.66 2.37
N TYR A 129 14.37 9.41 2.13
CA TYR A 129 13.10 9.06 1.50
C TYR A 129 11.93 9.49 2.38
N PRO A 130 10.92 10.18 1.84
CA PRO A 130 9.78 10.65 2.63
C PRO A 130 8.95 9.48 3.17
N ILE A 131 8.53 9.58 4.42
CA ILE A 131 7.60 8.64 5.04
C ILE A 131 6.19 9.19 4.87
N PRO A 132 5.26 8.41 4.29
CA PRO A 132 3.87 8.85 4.17
C PRO A 132 3.24 9.15 5.54
N SER A 133 2.51 10.25 5.63
CA SER A 133 1.91 10.71 6.90
C SER A 133 0.92 9.73 7.51
N ASN A 134 0.25 8.93 6.69
CA ASN A 134 -0.66 7.87 7.13
C ASN A 134 0.05 6.67 7.78
N CYS A 135 1.39 6.61 7.73
CA CYS A 135 2.18 5.59 8.43
C CYS A 135 2.49 5.96 9.88
N ILE A 136 2.22 7.20 10.30
CA ILE A 136 2.49 7.65 11.68
C ILE A 136 1.69 6.81 12.68
N GLY A 137 2.37 6.32 13.72
CA GLY A 137 1.81 5.43 14.74
C GLY A 137 1.75 3.97 14.34
N GLN A 138 2.00 3.65 13.07
CA GLN A 138 1.99 2.28 12.55
C GLN A 138 3.41 1.68 12.54
N ASN A 139 3.49 0.37 12.35
CA ASN A 139 4.75 -0.34 12.15
C ASN A 139 5.07 -0.40 10.66
N LEU A 140 6.30 -0.03 10.30
CA LEU A 140 6.88 -0.28 8.98
C LEU A 140 7.94 -1.36 9.08
N THR A 141 7.87 -2.32 8.19
CA THR A 141 8.89 -3.35 8.00
C THR A 141 9.75 -2.99 6.79
N PHE A 142 11.06 -3.02 7.01
CA PHE A 142 12.11 -2.79 6.01
C PHE A 142 12.75 -4.12 5.68
N ASP A 143 12.73 -4.51 4.42
CA ASP A 143 13.45 -5.68 3.90
C ASP A 143 14.23 -5.28 2.64
N TYR A 144 15.45 -5.80 2.49
CA TYR A 144 16.29 -5.55 1.32
C TYR A 144 16.48 -6.79 0.45
N ARG A 145 15.92 -7.93 0.83
CA ARG A 145 16.19 -9.20 0.16
C ARG A 145 15.17 -9.49 -0.92
N ILE A 146 15.64 -9.70 -2.13
CA ILE A 146 14.84 -10.24 -3.25
C ILE A 146 15.20 -11.71 -3.46
N SER A 147 16.49 -12.06 -3.34
CA SER A 147 16.97 -13.44 -3.40
C SER A 147 17.79 -13.75 -2.18
N LYS A 148 18.10 -15.04 -1.97
CA LYS A 148 18.98 -15.44 -0.88
C LYS A 148 20.38 -14.87 -1.12
N VAL A 149 20.70 -13.78 -0.43
CA VAL A 149 21.98 -13.12 -0.49
C VAL A 149 22.75 -13.44 0.77
N SER A 150 23.94 -14.04 0.61
CA SER A 150 24.83 -14.32 1.74
C SER A 150 25.69 -13.10 2.09
N ASN A 151 25.90 -12.90 3.40
CA ASN A 151 26.88 -11.94 3.92
C ASN A 151 26.61 -10.45 3.66
N ILE A 152 25.39 -10.06 3.32
CA ILE A 152 24.91 -8.68 3.37
C ILE A 152 24.19 -8.47 4.69
N ILE A 153 24.43 -7.34 5.32
CA ILE A 153 23.80 -6.95 6.57
C ILE A 153 23.32 -5.50 6.48
N TRP A 154 22.40 -5.13 7.34
CA TRP A 154 22.07 -3.72 7.54
C TRP A 154 23.29 -2.96 8.07
N ASP A 155 23.56 -1.82 7.46
CA ASP A 155 24.51 -0.86 8.00
C ASP A 155 23.79 0.05 8.99
N VAL A 156 22.88 0.88 8.47
CA VAL A 156 22.06 1.76 9.30
C VAL A 156 20.67 1.97 8.69
N ILE A 157 19.70 2.27 9.57
CA ILE A 157 18.47 2.96 9.25
C ILE A 157 18.44 4.23 10.09
N ILE A 158 18.26 5.38 9.44
CA ILE A 158 18.28 6.70 10.10
C ILE A 158 16.98 7.43 9.77
N PHE A 159 16.30 7.91 10.79
CA PHE A 159 15.12 8.76 10.63
C PHE A 159 15.47 10.21 10.84
N TYR A 160 14.82 11.07 10.08
CA TYR A 160 15.00 12.51 10.09
C TYR A 160 13.66 13.21 10.29
N ASP A 161 13.71 14.38 10.92
CA ASP A 161 12.58 15.30 10.99
C ASP A 161 12.34 16.05 9.65
N GLU A 162 11.39 16.97 9.65
CA GLU A 162 11.07 17.82 8.50
C GLU A 162 12.25 18.71 8.07
N ASN A 163 13.09 19.14 9.03
CA ASN A 163 14.26 19.99 8.81
C ASN A 163 15.51 19.22 8.37
N ASN A 164 15.39 17.92 8.13
CA ASN A 164 16.49 16.98 7.85
C ASN A 164 17.48 16.79 9.02
N THR A 165 17.07 17.06 10.25
CA THR A 165 17.85 16.75 11.44
C THR A 165 17.67 15.27 11.77
N GLU A 166 18.78 14.59 12.08
CA GLU A 166 18.74 13.18 12.52
C GLU A 166 17.99 13.07 13.85
N VAL A 167 16.93 12.27 13.88
CA VAL A 167 16.14 12.00 15.08
C VAL A 167 16.65 10.75 15.79
N VAL A 168 16.86 9.68 15.03
CA VAL A 168 17.33 8.40 15.57
C VAL A 168 18.08 7.61 14.51
N ARG A 169 19.07 6.84 14.98
CA ARG A 169 19.87 5.93 14.16
C ARG A 169 19.84 4.54 14.75
N TYR A 170 19.54 3.57 13.89
CA TYR A 170 19.60 2.15 14.22
C TYR A 170 20.76 1.50 13.46
N ALA A 171 21.71 0.92 14.21
CA ALA A 171 22.76 0.04 13.69
C ALA A 171 22.32 -1.41 13.92
N LEU A 172 21.86 -2.08 12.87
CA LEU A 172 21.06 -3.28 13.01
C LEU A 172 21.82 -4.60 12.80
N GLY A 173 22.92 -4.54 12.06
CA GLY A 173 23.77 -5.73 11.82
C GLY A 173 23.06 -6.85 11.05
N ALA A 174 23.17 -8.08 11.52
CA ALA A 174 22.74 -9.29 10.80
C ALA A 174 21.25 -9.62 10.91
N LYS A 175 20.39 -8.60 10.98
CA LYS A 175 18.95 -8.83 10.93
C LYS A 175 18.48 -8.96 9.49
N ASP A 176 17.58 -9.90 9.25
CA ASP A 176 17.03 -10.15 7.91
C ASP A 176 16.09 -9.03 7.50
N ALA A 177 15.08 -8.75 8.30
CA ALA A 177 14.19 -7.61 8.17
C ALA A 177 14.11 -6.85 9.50
N VAL A 178 13.63 -5.62 9.44
CA VAL A 178 13.51 -4.76 10.62
C VAL A 178 12.17 -4.07 10.63
N THR A 179 11.45 -4.22 11.73
CA THR A 179 10.19 -3.53 11.96
C THR A 179 10.41 -2.38 12.94
N ILE A 180 9.95 -1.20 12.57
CA ILE A 180 10.09 0.02 13.36
C ILE A 180 8.73 0.71 13.42
N LYS A 181 8.29 1.07 14.63
CA LYS A 181 7.12 1.91 14.84
C LYS A 181 7.44 3.35 14.45
N ILE A 182 6.59 3.95 13.63
CA ILE A 182 6.82 5.29 13.10
C ILE A 182 6.28 6.34 14.07
N GLU A 183 7.20 7.12 14.62
CA GLU A 183 6.87 8.21 15.53
C GLU A 183 6.48 9.49 14.77
N PRO A 184 5.71 10.42 15.39
CA PRO A 184 5.22 11.62 14.71
C PRO A 184 6.29 12.53 14.11
N ASN A 185 7.50 12.50 14.65
CA ASN A 185 8.65 13.29 14.17
C ASN A 185 9.51 12.58 13.13
N PHE A 186 9.20 11.33 12.75
CA PHE A 186 9.87 10.63 11.66
C PHE A 186 9.25 11.05 10.33
N LYS A 187 9.94 11.89 9.56
CA LYS A 187 9.44 12.41 8.29
C LYS A 187 10.17 11.81 7.09
N LYS A 188 11.42 11.44 7.26
CA LYS A 188 12.25 10.87 6.20
C LYS A 188 13.11 9.74 6.74
N VAL A 189 13.49 8.82 5.86
CA VAL A 189 14.33 7.67 6.20
C VAL A 189 15.49 7.49 5.22
N THR A 190 16.67 7.22 5.76
CA THR A 190 17.82 6.71 5.01
C THR A 190 18.07 5.26 5.44
N ALA A 191 18.25 4.37 4.47
CA ALA A 191 18.57 2.98 4.69
C ALA A 191 19.79 2.58 3.86
N SER A 192 20.75 1.92 4.50
CA SER A 192 21.92 1.38 3.82
C SER A 192 22.26 -0.02 4.28
N ILE A 193 22.83 -0.78 3.37
CA ILE A 193 23.35 -2.12 3.60
C ILE A 193 24.86 -2.15 3.41
N LYS A 194 25.52 -3.06 4.08
CA LYS A 194 26.96 -3.24 3.93
C LYS A 194 27.35 -4.68 3.79
N ARG A 195 28.52 -4.85 3.26
CA ARG A 195 29.23 -6.09 3.09
C ARG A 195 30.46 -6.13 3.99
N GLY A 196 30.62 -7.20 4.73
CA GLY A 196 31.83 -7.45 5.56
C GLY A 196 32.97 -8.11 4.77
N ASN A 197 34.12 -8.27 5.44
CA ASN A 197 35.37 -8.76 4.83
C ASN A 197 35.32 -10.26 4.48
N ASN A 198 36.14 -10.64 3.46
CA ASN A 198 36.62 -12.00 3.14
C ASN A 198 35.56 -13.07 2.76
N TYR A 199 34.39 -12.69 2.30
CA TYR A 199 33.39 -13.65 1.84
C TYR A 199 32.93 -13.33 0.43
N GLU A 200 32.66 -14.32 -0.37
CA GLU A 200 32.01 -14.15 -1.64
C GLU A 200 30.55 -13.75 -1.45
N THR A 201 30.09 -12.82 -2.26
CA THR A 201 28.69 -12.39 -2.29
C THR A 201 28.19 -12.47 -3.70
N ILE A 202 27.02 -13.06 -3.87
CA ILE A 202 26.26 -13.03 -5.10
C ILE A 202 24.76 -13.00 -4.75
N GLY A 203 24.03 -12.15 -5.37
CA GLY A 203 22.57 -12.07 -5.20
C GLY A 203 21.98 -10.74 -5.65
N THR A 204 20.67 -10.64 -5.53
CA THR A 204 19.92 -9.43 -5.87
C THR A 204 19.29 -8.84 -4.61
N VAL A 205 19.43 -7.55 -4.45
CA VAL A 205 18.85 -6.76 -3.37
C VAL A 205 17.95 -5.66 -3.91
N GLY A 206 16.93 -5.31 -3.18
CA GLY A 206 16.05 -4.18 -3.45
C GLY A 206 15.28 -3.85 -2.19
N LEU A 207 15.19 -2.58 -1.82
CA LEU A 207 14.48 -2.17 -0.62
C LEU A 207 12.96 -2.28 -0.83
N MET A 208 12.31 -2.99 0.06
CA MET A 208 10.87 -2.94 0.26
C MET A 208 10.57 -2.33 1.63
N ILE A 209 9.65 -1.39 1.66
CA ILE A 209 9.10 -0.82 2.89
C ILE A 209 7.61 -1.10 2.85
N GLU A 210 7.09 -1.81 3.83
CA GLU A 210 5.67 -2.20 3.90
C GLU A 210 5.08 -1.95 5.28
N LEU A 211 3.77 -1.78 5.33
CA LEU A 211 3.02 -1.73 6.59
C LEU A 211 2.92 -3.13 7.18
N GLY A 212 3.15 -3.24 8.49
CA GLY A 212 3.03 -4.50 9.22
C GLY A 212 4.25 -4.78 10.09
N THR A 213 4.25 -5.94 10.73
CA THR A 213 5.27 -6.38 11.68
C THR A 213 6.15 -7.52 11.15
N GLU A 214 5.83 -8.03 9.97
CA GLU A 214 6.53 -9.15 9.34
C GLU A 214 6.88 -8.79 7.89
N ALA A 215 8.06 -9.21 7.46
CA ALA A 215 8.46 -9.08 6.06
C ALA A 215 7.73 -10.12 5.21
N THR A 216 7.14 -9.65 4.12
CA THR A 216 6.50 -10.53 3.12
C THR A 216 7.38 -10.70 1.89
N GLU A 217 6.94 -11.49 0.91
CA GLU A 217 7.65 -11.63 -0.36
C GLU A 217 7.80 -10.28 -1.05
N TYR A 218 8.98 -10.03 -1.63
CA TYR A 218 9.27 -8.78 -2.32
C TYR A 218 8.32 -8.55 -3.50
N GLU A 219 7.74 -7.36 -3.53
CA GLU A 219 7.02 -6.84 -4.69
C GLU A 219 7.61 -5.49 -5.11
N PRO A 220 7.72 -5.23 -6.42
CA PRO A 220 8.17 -3.92 -6.90
C PRO A 220 7.20 -2.82 -6.48
N TYR A 221 7.70 -1.60 -6.44
CA TYR A 221 6.85 -0.42 -6.23
C TYR A 221 5.90 -0.22 -7.42
N HIS A 222 4.65 0.10 -7.10
CA HIS A 222 3.65 0.52 -8.08
C HIS A 222 3.19 1.93 -7.78
N GLU A 223 3.17 2.79 -8.80
CA GLU A 223 2.61 4.13 -8.66
C GLU A 223 1.13 4.02 -8.26
N PRO A 224 0.69 4.83 -7.28
CA PRO A 224 -0.72 4.89 -6.93
C PRO A 224 -1.59 5.33 -8.10
N ILE A 225 -2.70 4.65 -8.30
CA ILE A 225 -3.72 5.00 -9.28
C ILE A 225 -4.91 5.57 -8.51
N THR A 226 -5.24 6.84 -8.73
CA THR A 226 -6.35 7.51 -8.05
C THR A 226 -7.57 7.55 -8.94
N THR A 227 -8.71 7.19 -8.38
CA THR A 227 -10.03 7.29 -9.00
C THR A 227 -10.93 8.07 -8.07
N SER A 228 -11.77 8.94 -8.61
CA SER A 228 -12.76 9.69 -7.84
C SER A 228 -14.15 9.14 -8.09
N ILE A 229 -14.88 8.92 -7.02
CA ILE A 229 -16.31 8.60 -7.05
C ILE A 229 -17.05 9.91 -6.80
N TYR A 230 -17.91 10.32 -7.73
CA TYR A 230 -18.73 11.51 -7.62
C TYR A 230 -20.18 11.13 -7.34
N ILE A 231 -20.74 11.66 -6.26
CA ILE A 231 -22.11 11.40 -5.82
C ILE A 231 -22.86 12.73 -5.63
N PRO A 232 -24.18 12.77 -5.89
CA PRO A 232 -24.96 14.01 -5.82
C PRO A 232 -25.03 14.60 -4.40
N THR A 233 -25.08 13.73 -3.38
CA THR A 233 -25.15 14.12 -1.97
C THR A 233 -24.19 13.28 -1.15
N PRO A 234 -23.70 13.75 0.03
CA PRO A 234 -22.83 12.97 0.89
C PRO A 234 -23.41 11.60 1.24
N LEU A 235 -22.56 10.65 1.55
CA LEU A 235 -22.98 9.32 1.99
C LEU A 235 -22.99 9.27 3.52
N TYR A 236 -24.17 9.13 4.11
CA TYR A 236 -24.38 9.15 5.56
C TYR A 236 -24.43 7.73 6.15
N SER A 237 -24.34 7.63 7.48
CA SER A 237 -24.47 6.35 8.21
C SER A 237 -25.74 5.60 7.86
N GLY A 238 -25.59 4.31 7.57
CA GLY A 238 -26.68 3.42 7.15
C GLY A 238 -26.96 3.46 5.63
N GLU A 239 -26.35 4.36 4.89
CA GLU A 239 -26.47 4.42 3.44
C GLU A 239 -25.37 3.59 2.77
N VAL A 240 -25.69 2.99 1.62
CA VAL A 240 -24.77 2.10 0.90
C VAL A 240 -24.68 2.48 -0.56
N MET A 241 -23.50 2.83 -0.99
CA MET A 241 -23.12 3.07 -2.38
C MET A 241 -22.55 1.79 -3.01
N ARG A 242 -22.92 1.48 -4.26
CA ARG A 242 -22.50 0.25 -4.94
C ARG A 242 -21.90 0.51 -6.32
N SER A 243 -21.10 -0.44 -6.76
CA SER A 243 -20.43 -0.41 -8.08
C SER A 243 -21.38 -0.49 -9.27
N ASP A 244 -22.64 -0.87 -9.06
CA ASP A 244 -23.69 -0.82 -10.09
C ASP A 244 -24.26 0.60 -10.35
N GLY A 245 -23.74 1.60 -9.63
CA GLY A 245 -24.18 2.99 -9.76
C GLY A 245 -25.39 3.34 -8.91
N THR A 246 -25.72 2.55 -7.89
CA THR A 246 -26.82 2.79 -6.97
C THR A 246 -26.38 3.22 -5.59
N ILE A 247 -27.14 4.12 -4.97
CA ILE A 247 -27.00 4.45 -3.55
C ILE A 247 -28.36 4.15 -2.89
N THR A 248 -28.36 3.28 -1.88
CA THR A 248 -29.52 3.07 -0.99
C THR A 248 -29.42 4.06 0.14
N ARG A 249 -30.39 4.97 0.25
CA ARG A 249 -30.47 5.99 1.28
C ARG A 249 -31.08 5.44 2.57
N SER A 250 -30.89 6.15 3.68
CA SER A 250 -31.41 5.74 5.00
C SER A 250 -32.93 5.69 5.08
N ASP A 251 -33.65 6.42 4.23
CA ASP A 251 -35.12 6.39 4.11
C ASP A 251 -35.64 5.26 3.20
N GLY A 252 -34.74 4.41 2.66
CA GLY A 252 -35.04 3.32 1.74
C GLY A 252 -35.16 3.75 0.27
N THR A 253 -34.99 5.02 -0.06
CA THR A 253 -34.95 5.47 -1.45
C THR A 253 -33.65 5.05 -2.16
N THR A 254 -33.69 5.02 -3.49
CA THR A 254 -32.50 4.70 -4.31
C THR A 254 -32.15 5.92 -5.17
N GLU A 255 -30.91 6.32 -5.10
CA GLU A 255 -30.31 7.35 -5.93
C GLU A 255 -29.29 6.71 -6.90
N THR A 256 -29.06 7.32 -8.05
CA THR A 256 -28.12 6.81 -9.05
C THR A 256 -26.94 7.75 -9.23
N PHE A 257 -25.79 7.18 -9.55
CA PHE A 257 -24.58 7.90 -9.89
C PHE A 257 -23.78 7.12 -10.94
N THR A 258 -22.74 7.74 -11.50
CA THR A 258 -21.82 7.05 -12.41
C THR A 258 -20.71 6.39 -11.60
N ALA A 259 -20.78 5.08 -11.44
CA ALA A 259 -19.77 4.33 -10.71
C ALA A 259 -18.50 4.16 -11.56
N PRO A 260 -17.31 4.57 -11.08
CA PRO A 260 -16.06 4.31 -11.76
C PRO A 260 -15.62 2.86 -11.55
N GLN A 261 -14.79 2.37 -12.46
CA GLN A 261 -14.01 1.18 -12.17
C GLN A 261 -12.87 1.55 -11.22
N ILE A 262 -12.72 0.80 -10.14
CA ILE A 262 -11.56 0.92 -9.25
C ILE A 262 -10.44 0.05 -9.83
N PRO A 263 -9.32 0.63 -10.27
CA PRO A 263 -8.22 -0.11 -10.86
C PRO A 263 -7.55 -1.01 -9.81
N THR A 264 -6.96 -2.09 -10.29
CA THR A 264 -6.13 -3.00 -9.48
C THR A 264 -4.75 -3.12 -10.12
N ILE A 265 -3.77 -3.55 -9.33
CA ILE A 265 -2.42 -3.81 -9.80
C ILE A 265 -2.18 -5.32 -9.90
N ASN A 266 -1.11 -5.70 -10.59
CA ASN A 266 -0.62 -7.08 -10.56
C ASN A 266 0.20 -7.29 -9.27
N GLY A 267 -0.32 -8.12 -8.36
CA GLY A 267 0.25 -8.32 -7.03
C GLY A 267 -0.72 -7.89 -5.92
N THR A 268 -0.17 -7.54 -4.75
CA THR A 268 -0.97 -7.06 -3.62
C THR A 268 -1.49 -5.67 -3.91
N THR A 269 -2.80 -5.53 -4.06
CA THR A 269 -3.47 -4.24 -4.20
C THR A 269 -3.89 -3.73 -2.83
N VAL A 270 -3.43 -2.55 -2.47
CA VAL A 270 -3.87 -1.81 -1.28
C VAL A 270 -4.82 -0.71 -1.73
N ILE A 271 -5.97 -0.61 -1.08
CA ILE A 271 -6.96 0.42 -1.36
C ILE A 271 -6.98 1.43 -0.22
N ASP A 272 -6.70 2.67 -0.54
CA ASP A 272 -6.81 3.80 0.35
C ASP A 272 -8.05 4.62 -0.05
N VAL A 273 -8.91 4.93 0.91
CA VAL A 273 -10.04 5.84 0.71
C VAL A 273 -9.77 7.10 1.51
N ASP A 274 -9.62 8.21 0.81
CA ASP A 274 -9.32 9.51 1.43
C ASP A 274 -10.57 10.39 1.38
N THR A 275 -11.19 10.55 2.55
CA THR A 275 -12.35 11.41 2.75
C THR A 275 -12.20 12.16 4.08
N ALA A 276 -12.79 13.34 4.18
CA ALA A 276 -12.87 14.08 5.45
C ALA A 276 -13.66 13.27 6.49
N VAL A 277 -14.74 12.59 6.07
CA VAL A 277 -15.47 11.58 6.84
C VAL A 277 -15.29 10.24 6.14
N LYS A 278 -14.50 9.34 6.74
CA LYS A 278 -14.19 8.04 6.14
C LYS A 278 -15.40 7.12 6.15
N PRO A 279 -15.56 6.27 5.11
CA PRO A 279 -16.58 5.24 5.10
C PRO A 279 -16.49 4.34 6.34
N GLU A 280 -17.64 3.82 6.80
CA GLU A 280 -17.70 2.88 7.92
C GLU A 280 -17.17 1.51 7.52
N SER A 281 -17.54 1.06 6.32
CA SER A 281 -17.11 -0.22 5.77
C SER A 281 -17.00 -0.17 4.26
N MET A 282 -16.19 -1.06 3.71
CA MET A 282 -16.04 -1.30 2.29
C MET A 282 -16.08 -2.80 2.02
N THR A 283 -16.98 -3.22 1.15
CA THR A 283 -17.02 -4.58 0.64
C THR A 283 -16.45 -4.60 -0.77
N ILE A 284 -15.51 -5.49 -1.01
CA ILE A 284 -14.84 -5.63 -2.30
C ILE A 284 -15.04 -7.05 -2.80
N LYS A 285 -15.46 -7.16 -4.06
CA LYS A 285 -15.48 -8.41 -4.78
C LYS A 285 -14.62 -8.27 -6.02
N TYR A 286 -13.64 -9.14 -6.15
CA TYR A 286 -12.75 -9.16 -7.30
C TYR A 286 -12.67 -10.57 -7.86
N LYS A 287 -12.39 -10.69 -9.14
CA LYS A 287 -12.11 -11.97 -9.73
C LYS A 287 -10.69 -12.38 -9.33
N GLY A 288 -10.58 -13.45 -8.57
CA GLY A 288 -9.33 -13.95 -8.00
C GLY A 288 -8.34 -14.48 -9.05
N VAL A 289 -7.23 -14.99 -8.58
CA VAL A 289 -6.09 -15.44 -9.39
C VAL A 289 -6.24 -16.88 -9.79
#